data_50095fbad3d8e75e493e59c61cf2ea90
#
_entry.id   50095fbad3d8e75e493e59c61cf2ea90
#
_cell.length_a   1.000
_cell.length_b   1.000
_cell.length_c   1.000
_cell.angle_alpha   90.00
_cell.angle_beta   90.00
_cell.angle_gamma   90.00
#
_symmetry.space_group_name_H-M   'P 1'
#
loop_
_entity.id
_entity.type
_entity.pdbx_description
1 polymer ?
#
loop_
_entity_poly.entity_id
_entity_poly.type
_entity_poly.pdbx_seq_one_letter_code
_entity_poly.pdbx_strand_id
1 'polypeptide(L)'
;MKAEVEMACRFVTKILRRDGKLSEKQLEAFHKKMKEILCARYKHHWHPQNPLLGSGFRCIRINHSLDPVIAEAAQACGLLNKDLTLPEELTLWIDPKSVAFRIGENGSICDLDESMVSQENTSKPSKETLNSRNQERRKRSSMNLLNCTKDVVSFPVSSCIPC
;
A
#
# COMPACT_ATOMS: atom_id res chain seq x y z
N MET A 1 5.65 -4.43 15.06
CA MET A 1 5.94 -5.31 13.89
C MET A 1 4.68 -5.86 13.22
N LYS A 2 3.86 -6.66 13.90
CA LYS A 2 2.69 -7.29 13.23
C LYS A 2 1.65 -6.28 12.76
N ALA A 3 1.40 -5.22 13.50
CA ALA A 3 0.45 -4.17 13.14
C ALA A 3 0.94 -3.35 11.94
N GLU A 4 2.20 -2.96 11.95
CA GLU A 4 2.81 -2.18 10.88
C GLU A 4 2.91 -2.99 9.57
N VAL A 5 3.31 -4.27 9.67
CA VAL A 5 3.31 -5.19 8.53
C VAL A 5 1.89 -5.40 7.99
N GLU A 6 0.91 -5.57 8.87
CA GLU A 6 -0.50 -5.68 8.48
C GLU A 6 -0.98 -4.45 7.70
N MET A 7 -0.64 -3.25 8.20
CA MET A 7 -0.99 -1.99 7.56
C MET A 7 -0.38 -1.88 6.16
N ALA A 8 0.90 -2.22 6.02
CA ALA A 8 1.59 -2.24 4.75
C ALA A 8 0.97 -3.24 3.75
N CYS A 9 0.65 -4.46 4.21
CA CYS A 9 0.00 -5.48 3.37
C CYS A 9 -1.40 -5.03 2.91
N ARG A 10 -2.19 -4.43 3.80
CA ARG A 10 -3.50 -3.87 3.45
C ARG A 10 -3.38 -2.76 2.40
N PHE A 11 -2.39 -1.89 2.53
CA PHE A 11 -2.14 -0.82 1.57
C PHE A 11 -1.86 -1.38 0.17
N VAL A 12 -0.92 -2.32 0.04
CA VAL A 12 -0.61 -2.95 -1.25
C VAL A 12 -1.82 -3.69 -1.82
N THR A 13 -2.53 -4.46 -0.98
CA THR A 13 -3.75 -5.17 -1.39
C THR A 13 -4.85 -4.21 -1.85
N LYS A 14 -4.98 -3.05 -1.21
CA LYS A 14 -5.94 -2.01 -1.60
C LYS A 14 -5.63 -1.41 -2.98
N ILE A 15 -4.35 -1.21 -3.29
CA ILE A 15 -3.94 -0.78 -4.63
C ILE A 15 -4.34 -1.83 -5.67
N LEU A 16 -4.01 -3.11 -5.44
CA LEU A 16 -4.34 -4.22 -6.33
C LEU A 16 -5.85 -4.40 -6.53
N ARG A 17 -6.65 -4.23 -5.46
CA ARG A 17 -8.12 -4.32 -5.52
C ARG A 17 -8.74 -3.30 -6.46
N ARG A 18 -8.17 -2.09 -6.55
CA ARG A 18 -8.70 -1.00 -7.38
C ARG A 18 -8.67 -1.31 -8.87
N ASP A 19 -7.75 -2.13 -9.32
CA ASP A 19 -7.63 -2.54 -10.73
C ASP A 19 -8.66 -3.61 -11.13
N GLY A 20 -9.22 -4.33 -10.16
CA GLY A 20 -10.27 -5.33 -10.39
C GLY A 20 -9.83 -6.59 -11.13
N LYS A 21 -8.54 -6.77 -11.41
CA LYS A 21 -8.01 -7.97 -12.09
C LYS A 21 -7.99 -9.21 -11.21
N LEU A 22 -7.80 -9.02 -9.90
CA LEU A 22 -7.70 -10.10 -8.94
C LEU A 22 -9.02 -10.31 -8.20
N SER A 23 -9.42 -11.56 -8.02
CA SER A 23 -10.56 -11.92 -7.18
C SER A 23 -10.23 -11.69 -5.69
N GLU A 24 -11.26 -11.52 -4.84
CA GLU A 24 -11.07 -11.35 -3.39
C GLU A 24 -10.29 -12.53 -2.78
N LYS A 25 -10.51 -13.76 -3.23
CA LYS A 25 -9.76 -14.94 -2.77
C LYS A 25 -8.26 -14.84 -3.09
N GLN A 26 -7.92 -14.34 -4.28
CA GLN A 26 -6.52 -14.12 -4.67
C GLN A 26 -5.88 -12.99 -3.86
N LEU A 27 -6.63 -11.91 -3.63
CA LEU A 27 -6.18 -10.78 -2.80
C LEU A 27 -5.93 -11.20 -1.35
N GLU A 28 -6.83 -12.00 -0.76
CA GLU A 28 -6.66 -12.53 0.60
C GLU A 28 -5.45 -13.48 0.70
N ALA A 29 -5.28 -14.38 -0.28
CA ALA A 29 -4.14 -15.28 -0.33
C ALA A 29 -2.81 -14.51 -0.45
N PHE A 30 -2.76 -13.53 -1.35
CA PHE A 30 -1.61 -12.65 -1.55
C PHE A 30 -1.29 -11.87 -0.27
N HIS A 31 -2.30 -11.24 0.34
CA HIS A 31 -2.16 -10.50 1.60
C HIS A 31 -1.54 -11.38 2.70
N LYS A 32 -2.11 -12.56 2.91
CA LYS A 32 -1.62 -13.52 3.92
C LYS A 32 -0.17 -13.90 3.65
N LYS A 33 0.16 -14.23 2.40
CA LYS A 33 1.51 -14.66 2.03
C LYS A 33 2.53 -13.55 2.16
N MET A 34 2.22 -12.35 1.69
CA MET A 34 3.07 -11.18 1.85
C MET A 34 3.36 -10.90 3.33
N LYS A 35 2.34 -10.97 4.19
CA LYS A 35 2.49 -10.80 5.64
C LYS A 35 3.41 -11.84 6.26
N GLU A 36 3.28 -13.12 5.87
CA GLU A 36 4.17 -14.21 6.34
C GLU A 36 5.63 -13.93 5.98
N ILE A 37 5.90 -13.58 4.72
CA ILE A 37 7.24 -13.27 4.22
C ILE A 37 7.85 -12.09 4.96
N LEU A 38 7.11 -10.98 5.09
CA LEU A 38 7.58 -9.78 5.77
C LEU A 38 7.86 -10.04 7.26
N CYS A 39 6.97 -10.75 7.96
CA CYS A 39 7.18 -11.10 9.36
C CYS A 39 8.41 -11.99 9.56
N ALA A 40 8.66 -12.93 8.65
CA ALA A 40 9.85 -13.77 8.69
C ALA A 40 11.12 -12.94 8.43
N ARG A 41 11.09 -12.11 7.38
CA ARG A 41 12.21 -11.26 6.97
C ARG A 41 12.61 -10.26 8.06
N TYR A 42 11.64 -9.67 8.76
CA TYR A 42 11.93 -8.62 9.75
C TYR A 42 12.25 -9.16 11.15
N LYS A 43 12.13 -10.47 11.39
CA LYS A 43 12.29 -11.06 12.72
C LYS A 43 13.57 -10.65 13.46
N HIS A 44 14.69 -10.51 12.74
CA HIS A 44 15.99 -10.14 13.30
C HIS A 44 16.39 -8.70 13.02
N HIS A 45 15.53 -7.93 12.35
CA HIS A 45 15.76 -6.54 11.93
C HIS A 45 14.71 -5.57 12.49
N TRP A 46 14.01 -5.96 13.56
CA TRP A 46 12.99 -5.14 14.20
C TRP A 46 13.50 -4.61 15.53
N HIS A 47 13.83 -3.31 15.56
CA HIS A 47 14.44 -2.64 16.70
C HIS A 47 13.55 -1.51 17.24
N PRO A 48 12.55 -1.79 18.12
CA PRO A 48 11.61 -0.77 18.61
C PRO A 48 12.25 0.39 19.36
N GLN A 49 13.42 0.15 20.00
CA GLN A 49 14.18 1.14 20.76
C GLN A 49 15.06 2.02 19.84
N ASN A 50 15.37 1.55 18.65
CA ASN A 50 16.11 2.28 17.64
C ASN A 50 15.49 2.05 16.24
N PRO A 51 14.37 2.73 15.93
CA PRO A 51 13.59 2.50 14.71
C PRO A 51 14.38 2.66 13.41
N LEU A 52 15.38 3.53 13.40
CA LEU A 52 16.21 3.76 12.20
C LEU A 52 17.16 2.60 11.90
N LEU A 53 17.52 1.80 12.91
CA LEU A 53 18.38 0.65 12.72
C LEU A 53 17.69 -0.41 11.86
N GLY A 54 18.26 -0.71 10.69
CA GLY A 54 17.71 -1.67 9.74
C GLY A 54 16.55 -1.15 8.89
N SER A 55 16.26 0.15 8.87
CA SER A 55 15.16 0.75 8.08
C SER A 55 15.27 0.43 6.59
N GLY A 56 16.46 0.53 5.99
CA GLY A 56 16.68 0.16 4.60
C GLY A 56 16.39 -1.31 4.28
N PHE A 57 16.53 -2.20 5.27
CA PHE A 57 16.20 -3.62 5.13
C PHE A 57 14.68 -3.86 5.14
N ARG A 58 13.92 -3.01 5.82
CA ARG A 58 12.47 -3.07 5.93
C ARG A 58 11.73 -2.26 4.86
N CYS A 59 12.45 -1.65 3.94
CA CYS A 59 11.89 -0.93 2.82
C CYS A 59 11.47 -1.91 1.72
N ILE A 60 10.26 -1.72 1.18
CA ILE A 60 9.79 -2.35 -0.06
C ILE A 60 9.90 -1.30 -1.15
N ARG A 61 10.59 -1.62 -2.23
CA ARG A 61 10.80 -0.67 -3.32
C ARG A 61 10.46 -1.29 -4.68
N ILE A 62 9.51 -0.68 -5.36
CA ILE A 62 9.26 -0.88 -6.79
C ILE A 62 9.93 0.28 -7.53
N ASN A 63 10.75 -0.05 -8.50
CA ASN A 63 11.40 0.93 -9.38
C ASN A 63 11.55 0.27 -10.76
N HIS A 64 10.51 0.39 -11.60
CA HIS A 64 10.34 -0.29 -12.89
C HIS A 64 10.44 -1.83 -12.83
N SER A 65 10.68 -2.38 -11.64
CA SER A 65 10.68 -3.82 -11.35
C SER A 65 10.06 -4.08 -10.00
N LEU A 66 9.36 -5.21 -9.85
CA LEU A 66 8.74 -5.60 -8.59
C LEU A 66 9.78 -5.86 -7.51
N ASP A 67 9.47 -5.44 -6.30
CA ASP A 67 10.24 -5.85 -5.13
C ASP A 67 10.20 -7.38 -4.97
N PRO A 68 11.33 -8.02 -4.60
CA PRO A 68 11.40 -9.47 -4.42
C PRO A 68 10.33 -10.04 -3.49
N VAL A 69 9.96 -9.33 -2.43
CA VAL A 69 8.90 -9.77 -1.49
C VAL A 69 7.54 -9.84 -2.18
N ILE A 70 7.22 -8.84 -3.00
CA ILE A 70 5.96 -8.81 -3.76
C ILE A 70 5.95 -9.93 -4.81
N ALA A 71 7.06 -10.11 -5.52
CA ALA A 71 7.19 -11.16 -6.54
C ALA A 71 7.08 -12.56 -5.92
N GLU A 72 7.73 -12.80 -4.77
CA GLU A 72 7.66 -14.05 -4.03
C GLU A 72 6.23 -14.35 -3.55
N ALA A 73 5.56 -13.34 -2.99
CA ALA A 73 4.17 -13.49 -2.53
C ALA A 73 3.22 -13.81 -3.69
N ALA A 74 3.39 -13.16 -4.83
CA ALA A 74 2.60 -13.41 -6.04
C ALA A 74 2.82 -14.84 -6.56
N GLN A 75 4.08 -15.24 -6.72
CA GLN A 75 4.45 -16.59 -7.18
C GLN A 75 3.86 -17.68 -6.29
N ALA A 76 3.93 -17.49 -4.97
CA ALA A 76 3.40 -18.45 -4.00
C ALA A 76 1.87 -18.58 -4.06
N CYS A 77 1.16 -17.55 -4.61
CA CYS A 77 -0.28 -17.55 -4.82
C CYS A 77 -0.69 -17.92 -6.25
N GLY A 78 0.27 -18.31 -7.12
CA GLY A 78 0.02 -18.63 -8.53
C GLY A 78 -0.35 -17.41 -9.37
N LEU A 79 0.01 -16.20 -8.92
CA LEU A 79 -0.20 -14.96 -9.66
C LEU A 79 1.03 -14.65 -10.53
N LEU A 80 0.79 -14.13 -11.72
CA LEU A 80 1.86 -13.65 -12.57
C LEU A 80 2.14 -12.17 -12.27
N ASN A 81 3.38 -11.73 -12.46
CA ASN A 81 3.76 -10.33 -12.23
C ASN A 81 2.92 -9.34 -13.07
N LYS A 82 2.49 -9.74 -14.26
CA LYS A 82 1.60 -8.95 -15.13
C LYS A 82 0.18 -8.76 -14.59
N ASP A 83 -0.24 -9.59 -13.64
CA ASP A 83 -1.56 -9.50 -13.01
C ASP A 83 -1.55 -8.48 -11.88
N LEU A 84 -0.36 -8.06 -11.43
CA LEU A 84 -0.17 -7.10 -10.35
C LEU A 84 -0.04 -5.69 -10.92
N THR A 85 -1.14 -4.96 -10.95
CA THR A 85 -1.11 -3.54 -11.33
C THR A 85 -0.72 -2.69 -10.13
N LEU A 86 0.58 -2.46 -9.99
CA LEU A 86 1.19 -1.60 -8.99
C LEU A 86 1.85 -0.39 -9.68
N PRO A 87 2.06 0.72 -8.95
CA PRO A 87 2.81 1.85 -9.49
C PRO A 87 4.20 1.43 -9.95
N GLU A 88 4.68 2.02 -11.04
CA GLU A 88 6.04 1.78 -11.55
C GLU A 88 7.12 2.19 -10.55
N GLU A 89 6.80 3.18 -9.72
CA GLU A 89 7.65 3.66 -8.64
C GLU A 89 6.83 3.74 -7.35
N LEU A 90 7.16 2.89 -6.41
CA LEU A 90 6.58 2.87 -5.07
C LEU A 90 7.68 2.57 -4.06
N THR A 91 7.78 3.39 -3.04
CA THR A 91 8.60 3.10 -1.86
C THR A 91 7.68 3.01 -0.65
N LEU A 92 7.81 1.95 0.13
CA LEU A 92 7.04 1.70 1.34
C LEU A 92 8.02 1.41 2.49
N TRP A 93 8.07 2.28 3.49
CA TRP A 93 8.87 2.11 4.69
C TRP A 93 8.01 1.52 5.80
N ILE A 94 8.49 0.43 6.41
CA ILE A 94 7.78 -0.29 7.46
C ILE A 94 8.65 -0.29 8.70
N ASP A 95 8.55 0.76 9.48
CA ASP A 95 9.38 0.98 10.67
C ASP A 95 8.58 0.79 11.97
N PRO A 96 9.23 0.52 13.10
CA PRO A 96 8.56 0.45 14.39
C PRO A 96 7.75 1.72 14.68
N LYS A 97 6.44 1.58 14.85
CA LYS A 97 5.46 2.64 15.11
C LYS A 97 5.18 3.58 13.94
N SER A 98 5.72 3.32 12.74
CA SER A 98 5.50 4.17 11.58
C SER A 98 5.47 3.33 10.32
N VAL A 99 4.49 3.60 9.47
CA VAL A 99 4.45 3.09 8.09
C VAL A 99 4.24 4.28 7.18
N ALA A 100 5.14 4.46 6.22
CA ALA A 100 5.07 5.57 5.28
C ALA A 100 5.28 5.07 3.85
N PHE A 101 4.75 5.81 2.89
CA PHE A 101 4.91 5.48 1.48
C PHE A 101 5.19 6.72 0.63
N ARG A 102 5.74 6.48 -0.55
CA ARG A 102 5.92 7.47 -1.60
C ARG A 102 5.63 6.82 -2.96
N ILE A 103 4.87 7.49 -3.79
CA ILE A 103 4.58 7.09 -5.18
C ILE A 103 5.28 8.08 -6.09
N GLY A 104 6.09 7.56 -7.03
CA GLY A 104 6.95 8.38 -7.87
C GLY A 104 8.21 8.86 -7.15
N GLU A 105 9.31 9.10 -7.88
CA GLU A 105 10.55 9.62 -7.27
C GLU A 105 10.38 11.02 -6.69
N ASN A 106 9.56 11.85 -7.32
CA ASN A 106 9.28 13.22 -6.89
C ASN A 106 8.00 13.33 -6.04
N GLY A 107 7.37 12.21 -5.69
CA GLY A 107 6.16 12.19 -4.86
C GLY A 107 6.41 12.59 -3.42
N SER A 108 5.40 13.13 -2.75
CA SER A 108 5.44 13.41 -1.32
C SER A 108 5.44 12.12 -0.50
N ILE A 109 6.15 12.13 0.61
CA ILE A 109 6.07 11.05 1.61
C ILE A 109 4.79 11.23 2.40
N CYS A 110 3.99 10.18 2.50
CA CYS A 110 2.74 10.16 3.24
C CYS A 110 2.79 9.06 4.30
N ASP A 111 2.38 9.38 5.52
CA ASP A 111 2.18 8.39 6.57
C ASP A 111 0.90 7.59 6.30
N LEU A 112 0.95 6.29 6.57
CA LEU A 112 -0.21 5.42 6.52
C LEU A 112 -0.92 5.41 7.86
N ASP A 113 -2.17 5.86 7.87
CA ASP A 113 -3.07 5.77 9.01
C ASP A 113 -4.06 4.61 8.85
N GLU A 114 -4.54 4.06 9.97
CA GLU A 114 -5.57 3.00 9.94
C GLU A 114 -6.83 3.42 9.18
N SER A 115 -7.18 4.71 9.21
CA SER A 115 -8.31 5.26 8.45
C SER A 115 -8.14 5.14 6.94
N MET A 116 -6.89 5.19 6.45
CA MET A 116 -6.58 5.02 5.03
C MET A 116 -6.76 3.58 4.55
N VAL A 117 -6.61 2.62 5.44
CA VAL A 117 -6.60 1.19 5.11
C VAL A 117 -7.94 0.53 5.41
N SER A 118 -8.74 1.07 6.36
CA SER A 118 -9.97 0.47 6.89
C SER A 118 -11.23 0.75 6.06
N GLN A 119 -11.16 1.45 4.93
CA GLN A 119 -12.32 1.66 4.06
C GLN A 119 -12.61 0.40 3.23
N GLU A 120 -13.18 -0.60 3.87
CA GLU A 120 -13.95 -1.62 3.17
C GLU A 120 -15.30 -1.02 2.75
N ASN A 121 -15.69 -1.27 1.49
CA ASN A 121 -16.92 -0.80 0.89
C ASN A 121 -18.15 -1.17 1.73
N THR A 122 -18.65 -0.25 2.52
CA THR A 122 -20.05 -0.28 2.96
C THR A 122 -20.85 0.75 2.17
N SER A 123 -21.20 0.39 0.94
CA SER A 123 -22.29 1.01 0.24
C SER A 123 -23.60 0.52 0.84
N LYS A 124 -24.10 1.19 1.88
CA LYS A 124 -25.53 1.26 2.22
C LYS A 124 -25.83 2.66 2.74
N PRO A 125 -26.78 3.37 2.15
CA PRO A 125 -27.19 4.67 2.63
C PRO A 125 -28.08 4.48 3.85
N SER A 126 -27.70 5.02 4.99
CA SER A 126 -28.62 5.23 6.11
C SER A 126 -28.59 6.71 6.47
N LYS A 127 -29.79 7.25 6.50
CA LYS A 127 -30.19 8.65 6.69
C LYS A 127 -29.77 9.19 8.05
N GLU A 128 -29.34 10.48 7.99
CA GLU A 128 -29.48 11.55 8.97
C GLU A 128 -29.34 11.29 10.47
N THR A 129 -28.37 11.99 11.09
CA THR A 129 -28.67 13.03 12.08
C THR A 129 -27.44 13.91 12.36
N LEU A 130 -27.67 15.21 12.40
CA LEU A 130 -26.77 16.33 12.64
C LEU A 130 -25.89 16.19 13.88
N ASN A 131 -24.58 16.51 13.77
CA ASN A 131 -23.95 17.39 14.74
C ASN A 131 -22.69 18.05 14.18
N SER A 132 -22.81 19.36 14.02
CA SER A 132 -21.76 20.28 13.59
C SER A 132 -20.73 20.46 14.71
N ARG A 133 -19.54 19.91 14.58
CA ARG A 133 -18.28 20.39 15.21
C ARG A 133 -17.03 19.56 14.92
N ASN A 134 -17.13 18.46 14.12
CA ASN A 134 -15.97 17.61 13.79
C ASN A 134 -15.61 17.61 12.29
N GLN A 135 -16.11 18.60 11.53
CA GLN A 135 -16.05 18.58 10.06
C GLN A 135 -14.73 19.10 9.48
N GLU A 136 -13.97 19.88 10.22
CA GLU A 136 -12.72 20.45 9.68
C GLU A 136 -11.52 19.49 9.74
N ARG A 137 -11.48 18.61 10.72
CA ARG A 137 -10.36 17.64 10.86
C ARG A 137 -10.45 16.50 9.84
N ARG A 138 -11.69 16.09 9.45
CA ARG A 138 -11.93 15.03 8.47
C ARG A 138 -11.67 15.44 7.03
N LYS A 139 -11.83 16.72 6.69
CA LYS A 139 -11.58 17.25 5.33
C LYS A 139 -10.08 17.24 4.97
N ARG A 140 -9.19 17.50 5.92
CA ARG A 140 -7.73 17.48 5.65
C ARG A 140 -7.21 16.09 5.36
N SER A 141 -7.66 15.06 6.07
CA SER A 141 -7.21 13.67 5.88
C SER A 141 -7.72 13.08 4.56
N SER A 142 -8.98 13.39 4.17
CA SER A 142 -9.57 12.90 2.92
C SER A 142 -8.98 13.58 1.68
N MET A 143 -8.59 14.85 1.78
CA MET A 143 -7.93 15.58 0.70
C MET A 143 -6.49 15.06 0.44
N ASN A 144 -5.76 14.69 1.50
CA ASN A 144 -4.42 14.15 1.35
C ASN A 144 -4.42 12.78 0.66
N LEU A 145 -5.41 11.92 0.95
CA LEU A 145 -5.53 10.63 0.27
C LEU A 145 -5.85 10.79 -1.23
N LEU A 146 -6.72 11.74 -1.58
CA LEU A 146 -7.08 12.01 -2.97
C LEU A 146 -5.91 12.63 -3.77
N ASN A 147 -5.08 13.45 -3.13
CA ASN A 147 -3.91 14.03 -3.81
C ASN A 147 -2.77 13.01 -3.98
N CYS A 148 -2.46 12.19 -2.97
CA CYS A 148 -1.45 11.14 -3.10
C CYS A 148 -1.85 10.03 -4.08
N THR A 149 -3.15 9.82 -4.34
CA THR A 149 -3.62 8.75 -5.24
C THR A 149 -4.00 9.24 -6.64
N LYS A 150 -4.13 10.56 -6.87
CA LYS A 150 -4.37 11.11 -8.21
C LYS A 150 -3.19 10.87 -9.17
N ASP A 151 -1.97 10.86 -8.63
CA ASP A 151 -0.77 10.58 -9.42
C ASP A 151 -0.67 9.12 -9.89
N VAL A 152 -1.46 8.19 -9.29
CA VAL A 152 -1.52 6.78 -9.68
C VAL A 152 -2.44 6.53 -10.90
N VAL A 153 -3.33 7.46 -11.23
CA VAL A 153 -4.39 7.26 -12.23
C VAL A 153 -4.08 7.92 -13.58
N SER A 154 -3.02 8.74 -13.66
CA SER A 154 -2.71 9.53 -14.87
C SER A 154 -1.37 9.15 -15.48
N PHE A 155 -1.20 7.88 -15.90
CA PHE A 155 -0.16 7.57 -16.87
C PHE A 155 -0.79 7.35 -18.23
N PRO A 156 -0.54 8.25 -19.21
CA PRO A 156 -0.90 7.95 -20.58
C PRO A 156 -0.07 6.75 -21.03
N VAL A 157 -0.74 5.78 -21.61
CA VAL A 157 -0.10 4.72 -22.41
C VAL A 157 0.58 5.42 -23.57
N SER A 158 1.87 5.75 -23.41
CA SER A 158 2.65 6.32 -24.51
C SER A 158 2.90 5.21 -25.51
N SER A 159 2.22 5.33 -26.64
CA SER A 159 2.44 4.55 -27.84
C SER A 159 3.92 4.56 -28.19
N CYS A 160 4.58 3.40 -28.10
CA CYS A 160 5.85 3.17 -28.77
C CYS A 160 5.64 3.25 -30.27
N ILE A 161 6.19 4.26 -30.90
CA ILE A 161 6.39 4.31 -32.36
C ILE A 161 7.71 3.56 -32.59
N PRO A 162 7.73 2.55 -33.48
CA PRO A 162 8.97 1.88 -33.85
C PRO A 162 9.76 2.73 -34.82
N CYS A 163 11.04 2.88 -34.59
CA CYS A 163 12.05 3.11 -35.61
C CYS A 163 13.01 1.96 -35.63
#